data_7b0a054e3ca39193eef9545c6fe12ba1
#
_entry.id   7b0a054e3ca39193eef9545c6fe12ba1
#
_cell.length_a   1.000
_cell.length_b   1.000
_cell.length_c   1.000
_cell.angle_alpha   90.00
_cell.angle_beta   90.00
_cell.angle_gamma   90.00
#
_symmetry.space_group_name_H-M   'P 1'
#
loop_
_entity.id
_entity.type
_entity.pdbx_description
1 polymer ?
#
loop_
_entity_poly.entity_id
_entity_poly.type
_entity_poly.pdbx_seq_one_letter_code
_entity_poly.pdbx_strand_id
1 'polypeptide(L)'
;MKNSQLEKNPVINLFKINYLILREVIKNGFESLEKVEELILQIEDEMMDNINKNHVSRISDVRGLTRIIVKNTRPLLYIGDRIVKENIRYLKYSNVKKYNLENFQGIDFGIDKLYNFALSTRELADKLLDIYSSRVGEKTN
;
A
#
# COMPACT_ATOMS: atom_id res chain seq x y z
N MET A 1 19.69 -0.74 -22.14
CA MET A 1 20.32 0.04 -21.28
C MET A 1 21.59 -0.52 -20.76
N LYS A 2 22.42 0.35 -20.65
CA LYS A 2 23.76 0.02 -20.34
C LYS A 2 23.91 -0.54 -18.96
N ASN A 3 24.79 -1.50 -18.83
CA ASN A 3 25.23 -2.03 -17.55
C ASN A 3 25.82 -0.97 -16.63
N SER A 4 25.93 0.26 -17.12
CA SER A 4 26.36 1.40 -16.31
C SER A 4 25.46 1.63 -15.10
N GLN A 5 24.29 1.00 -15.05
CA GLN A 5 23.43 1.06 -13.89
C GLN A 5 23.87 0.14 -12.76
N LEU A 6 24.65 -0.87 -13.10
CA LEU A 6 25.26 -1.75 -12.12
C LEU A 6 26.72 -1.32 -11.97
N GLU A 7 26.99 -0.61 -10.92
CA GLU A 7 28.35 -0.20 -10.63
C GLU A 7 29.21 -1.37 -10.22
N LYS A 8 30.51 -1.24 -10.36
CA LYS A 8 31.45 -2.31 -9.99
C LYS A 8 31.50 -2.59 -8.50
N ASN A 9 31.02 -1.67 -7.68
CA ASN A 9 31.00 -1.86 -6.24
C ASN A 9 29.76 -2.71 -5.84
N PRO A 10 29.97 -3.91 -5.26
CA PRO A 10 28.87 -4.81 -4.88
C PRO A 10 27.87 -4.18 -3.89
N VAL A 11 28.35 -3.33 -3.00
CA VAL A 11 27.50 -2.67 -1.99
C VAL A 11 26.52 -1.70 -2.67
N ILE A 12 27.00 -0.91 -3.62
CA ILE A 12 26.18 0.02 -4.39
C ILE A 12 25.13 -0.73 -5.21
N ASN A 13 25.52 -1.84 -5.83
CA ASN A 13 24.61 -2.66 -6.61
C ASN A 13 23.52 -3.27 -5.73
N LEU A 14 23.86 -3.72 -4.55
CA LEU A 14 22.90 -4.26 -3.59
C LEU A 14 21.86 -3.18 -3.18
N PHE A 15 22.31 -1.97 -2.90
CA PHE A 15 21.42 -0.86 -2.60
C PHE A 15 20.49 -0.55 -3.74
N LYS A 16 20.99 -0.50 -4.98
CA LYS A 16 20.16 -0.27 -6.17
C LYS A 16 19.11 -1.35 -6.35
N ILE A 17 19.49 -2.61 -6.17
CA ILE A 17 18.57 -3.73 -6.29
C ILE A 17 17.47 -3.63 -5.23
N ASN A 18 17.82 -3.37 -3.97
CA ASN A 18 16.87 -3.20 -2.89
C ASN A 18 15.93 -2.03 -3.15
N TYR A 19 16.45 -0.90 -3.62
CA TYR A 19 15.66 0.25 -4.00
C TYR A 19 14.62 -0.10 -5.07
N LEU A 20 15.04 -0.79 -6.12
CA LEU A 20 14.16 -1.17 -7.22
C LEU A 20 13.08 -2.15 -6.77
N ILE A 21 13.42 -3.10 -5.92
CA ILE A 21 12.45 -4.05 -5.36
C ILE A 21 11.41 -3.32 -4.51
N LEU A 22 11.84 -2.47 -3.60
CA LEU A 22 10.93 -1.72 -2.73
C LEU A 22 10.04 -0.76 -3.52
N ARG A 23 10.60 -0.10 -4.51
CA ARG A 23 9.86 0.77 -5.41
C ARG A 23 8.74 0.00 -6.13
N GLU A 24 9.04 -1.20 -6.61
CA GLU A 24 8.06 -2.04 -7.29
C GLU A 24 7.00 -2.56 -6.34
N VAL A 25 7.36 -2.94 -5.12
CA VAL A 25 6.42 -3.35 -4.08
C VAL A 25 5.43 -2.22 -3.78
N ILE A 26 5.91 -1.00 -3.62
CA ILE A 26 5.07 0.17 -3.35
C ILE A 26 4.12 0.43 -4.53
N LYS A 27 4.64 0.42 -5.74
CA LYS A 27 3.84 0.61 -6.96
C LYS A 27 2.72 -0.42 -7.06
N ASN A 28 3.05 -1.68 -6.89
CA ASN A 28 2.07 -2.76 -6.94
C ASN A 28 1.04 -2.65 -5.82
N GLY A 29 1.47 -2.20 -4.64
CA GLY A 29 0.59 -1.93 -3.52
C GLY A 29 -0.45 -0.86 -3.84
N PHE A 30 -0.03 0.24 -4.43
CA PHE A 30 -0.95 1.31 -4.86
C PHE A 30 -1.93 0.83 -5.92
N GLU A 31 -1.46 0.13 -6.93
CA GLU A 31 -2.31 -0.42 -7.98
C GLU A 31 -3.36 -1.38 -7.43
N SER A 32 -2.96 -2.24 -6.48
CA SER A 32 -3.88 -3.18 -5.84
C SER A 32 -4.94 -2.45 -5.00
N LEU A 33 -4.55 -1.42 -4.25
CA LEU A 33 -5.47 -0.63 -3.44
C LEU A 33 -6.44 0.17 -4.30
N GLU A 34 -6.01 0.71 -5.43
CA GLU A 34 -6.87 1.40 -6.37
C GLU A 34 -7.97 0.47 -6.88
N LYS A 35 -7.62 -0.77 -7.21
CA LYS A 35 -8.62 -1.77 -7.65
C LYS A 35 -9.60 -2.13 -6.54
N VAL A 36 -9.13 -2.24 -5.32
CA VAL A 36 -9.99 -2.51 -4.17
C VAL A 36 -10.95 -1.34 -3.93
N GLU A 37 -10.44 -0.11 -4.01
CA GLU A 37 -11.27 1.09 -3.88
C GLU A 37 -12.35 1.14 -4.96
N GLU A 38 -12.01 0.85 -6.21
CA GLU A 38 -12.98 0.77 -7.30
C GLU A 38 -14.07 -0.26 -7.02
N LEU A 39 -13.68 -1.42 -6.49
CA LEU A 39 -14.62 -2.47 -6.12
C LEU A 39 -15.55 -2.02 -4.98
N ILE A 40 -15.04 -1.32 -3.99
CA ILE A 40 -15.84 -0.76 -2.89
C ILE A 40 -16.87 0.21 -3.42
N LEU A 41 -16.45 1.13 -4.29
CA LEU A 41 -17.34 2.12 -4.89
C LEU A 41 -18.41 1.46 -5.77
N GLN A 42 -18.04 0.39 -6.49
CA GLN A 42 -19.01 -0.37 -7.29
C GLN A 42 -20.06 -1.04 -6.41
N ILE A 43 -19.65 -1.66 -5.30
CA ILE A 43 -20.60 -2.29 -4.36
C ILE A 43 -21.55 -1.23 -3.78
N GLU A 44 -21.01 -0.08 -3.40
CA GLU A 44 -21.82 1.04 -2.88
C GLU A 44 -22.86 1.47 -3.89
N ASP A 45 -22.48 1.69 -5.15
CA ASP A 45 -23.37 2.10 -6.21
C ASP A 45 -24.47 1.06 -6.46
N GLU A 46 -24.11 -0.22 -6.48
CA GLU A 46 -25.07 -1.31 -6.65
C GLU A 46 -26.09 -1.34 -5.49
N MET A 47 -25.64 -1.10 -4.27
CA MET A 47 -26.53 -1.07 -3.11
C MET A 47 -27.49 0.14 -3.13
N MET A 48 -27.05 1.24 -3.72
CA MET A 48 -27.92 2.41 -3.88
C MET A 48 -29.03 2.15 -4.88
N ASP A 49 -28.78 1.33 -5.91
CA ASP A 49 -29.78 0.94 -6.88
C ASP A 49 -30.72 -0.11 -6.35
N ASN A 50 -30.19 -1.25 -5.91
CA ASN A 50 -30.99 -2.36 -5.45
C ASN A 50 -30.20 -3.23 -4.49
N ILE A 51 -30.61 -3.25 -3.24
CA ILE A 51 -29.96 -4.02 -2.21
C ILE A 51 -30.42 -5.49 -2.26
N ASN A 52 -29.46 -6.42 -2.14
CA ASN A 52 -29.77 -7.82 -2.05
C ASN A 52 -28.77 -8.56 -1.15
N LYS A 53 -29.07 -9.82 -0.82
CA LYS A 53 -28.28 -10.63 0.11
C LYS A 53 -26.87 -10.92 -0.38
N ASN A 54 -26.63 -10.89 -1.68
CA ASN A 54 -25.30 -11.15 -2.24
C ASN A 54 -24.30 -10.04 -1.87
N HIS A 55 -24.80 -8.85 -1.58
CA HIS A 55 -23.93 -7.75 -1.14
C HIS A 55 -23.22 -8.06 0.18
N VAL A 56 -23.85 -8.81 1.10
CA VAL A 56 -23.22 -9.18 2.39
C VAL A 56 -21.94 -9.96 2.16
N SER A 57 -21.98 -10.96 1.28
CA SER A 57 -20.80 -11.77 0.96
C SER A 57 -19.68 -10.92 0.33
N ARG A 58 -20.04 -10.06 -0.62
CA ARG A 58 -19.08 -9.19 -1.29
C ARG A 58 -18.46 -8.16 -0.32
N ILE A 59 -19.27 -7.61 0.59
CA ILE A 59 -18.78 -6.70 1.63
C ILE A 59 -17.79 -7.44 2.55
N SER A 60 -18.14 -8.64 2.97
CA SER A 60 -17.26 -9.46 3.80
C SER A 60 -15.92 -9.73 3.12
N ASP A 61 -15.95 -10.09 1.85
CA ASP A 61 -14.74 -10.37 1.08
C ASP A 61 -13.84 -9.13 0.96
N VAL A 62 -14.42 -7.98 0.66
CA VAL A 62 -13.67 -6.72 0.53
C VAL A 62 -13.09 -6.30 1.88
N ARG A 63 -13.86 -6.41 2.95
CA ARG A 63 -13.37 -6.10 4.31
C ARG A 63 -12.21 -7.00 4.70
N GLY A 64 -12.32 -8.29 4.42
CA GLY A 64 -11.24 -9.24 4.66
C GLY A 64 -9.98 -8.89 3.86
N LEU A 65 -10.15 -8.54 2.60
CA LEU A 65 -9.05 -8.16 1.73
C LEU A 65 -8.33 -6.90 2.22
N THR A 66 -9.06 -5.87 2.61
CA THR A 66 -8.45 -4.64 3.14
C THR A 66 -7.68 -4.88 4.44
N ARG A 67 -8.17 -5.77 5.30
CA ARG A 67 -7.47 -6.14 6.54
C ARG A 67 -6.16 -6.85 6.26
N ILE A 68 -6.14 -7.74 5.27
CA ILE A 68 -4.92 -8.44 4.84
C ILE A 68 -3.91 -7.42 4.29
N ILE A 69 -4.35 -6.49 3.48
CA ILE A 69 -3.48 -5.45 2.90
C ILE A 69 -2.86 -4.59 4.01
N VAL A 70 -3.67 -4.13 4.97
CA VAL A 70 -3.16 -3.35 6.11
C VAL A 70 -2.15 -4.16 6.91
N LYS A 71 -2.46 -5.42 7.21
CA LYS A 71 -1.59 -6.31 7.97
C LYS A 71 -0.24 -6.51 7.27
N ASN A 72 -0.25 -6.67 5.96
CA ASN A 72 0.97 -6.91 5.18
C ASN A 72 1.76 -5.63 4.92
N THR A 73 1.10 -4.49 4.92
CA THR A 73 1.76 -3.19 4.69
C THR A 73 2.41 -2.64 5.95
N ARG A 74 1.83 -2.91 7.11
CA ARG A 74 2.33 -2.37 8.39
C ARG A 74 3.81 -2.66 8.65
N PRO A 75 4.33 -3.87 8.45
CA PRO A 75 5.76 -4.14 8.67
C PRO A 75 6.68 -3.33 7.77
N LEU A 76 6.21 -2.89 6.60
CA LEU A 76 7.02 -2.08 5.69
C LEU A 76 7.39 -0.72 6.31
N LEU A 77 6.57 -0.19 7.22
CA LEU A 77 6.86 1.06 7.93
C LEU A 77 8.19 0.95 8.69
N TYR A 78 8.42 -0.17 9.34
CA TYR A 78 9.67 -0.41 10.07
C TYR A 78 10.84 -0.59 9.14
N ILE A 79 10.63 -1.24 8.02
CA ILE A 79 11.67 -1.46 7.00
C ILE A 79 12.11 -0.13 6.41
N GLY A 80 11.17 0.74 6.03
CA GLY A 80 11.45 2.06 5.47
C GLY A 80 12.27 2.93 6.42
N ASP A 81 11.82 3.04 7.66
CA ASP A 81 12.52 3.80 8.69
C ASP A 81 13.93 3.26 8.93
N ARG A 82 14.06 1.95 9.04
CA ARG A 82 15.35 1.30 9.30
C ARG A 82 16.33 1.46 8.14
N ILE A 83 15.84 1.36 6.91
CA ILE A 83 16.68 1.56 5.73
C ILE A 83 17.27 2.97 5.72
N VAL A 84 16.48 3.98 6.02
CA VAL A 84 16.96 5.36 6.10
C VAL A 84 18.02 5.50 7.17
N LYS A 85 17.79 4.96 8.36
CA LYS A 85 18.76 5.01 9.47
C LYS A 85 20.06 4.26 9.17
N GLU A 86 19.98 3.09 8.60
CA GLU A 86 21.15 2.29 8.24
C GLU A 86 21.94 2.95 7.12
N ASN A 87 21.27 3.54 6.14
CA ASN A 87 21.96 4.29 5.08
C ASN A 87 22.74 5.48 5.63
N ILE A 88 22.19 6.19 6.60
CA ILE A 88 22.91 7.29 7.26
C ILE A 88 24.20 6.75 7.92
N ARG A 89 24.13 5.58 8.53
CA ARG A 89 25.31 4.93 9.13
C ARG A 89 26.35 4.57 8.07
N TYR A 90 25.94 3.96 6.97
CA TYR A 90 26.86 3.59 5.87
C TYR A 90 27.46 4.80 5.19
N LEU A 91 26.71 5.88 5.06
CA LEU A 91 27.19 7.10 4.44
C LEU A 91 28.32 7.79 5.21
N LYS A 92 28.45 7.49 6.51
CA LYS A 92 29.60 7.97 7.29
C LYS A 92 30.91 7.32 6.89
N TYR A 93 30.84 6.11 6.33
CA TYR A 93 32.01 5.28 6.05
C TYR A 93 32.29 5.08 4.57
N SER A 94 31.43 5.57 3.70
CA SER A 94 31.61 5.43 2.25
C SER A 94 31.38 6.74 1.53
N ASN A 95 32.10 6.93 0.42
CA ASN A 95 31.94 8.11 -0.44
C ASN A 95 30.66 8.09 -1.29
N VAL A 96 29.77 7.15 -1.04
CA VAL A 96 28.49 6.96 -1.78
C VAL A 96 27.45 7.89 -1.17
N LYS A 97 27.70 9.17 -1.18
CA LYS A 97 27.02 10.06 -0.27
C LYS A 97 25.67 10.54 -0.77
N LYS A 98 25.14 11.09 -1.28
CA LYS A 98 23.94 11.93 -1.49
C LYS A 98 22.85 11.22 -2.26
N TYR A 99 23.27 10.42 -3.20
CA TYR A 99 22.41 9.82 -4.21
C TYR A 99 21.47 8.75 -3.63
N ASN A 100 21.99 7.90 -2.74
CA ASN A 100 21.21 6.80 -2.17
C ASN A 100 20.26 7.27 -1.07
N LEU A 101 20.64 8.30 -0.30
CA LEU A 101 19.80 8.79 0.79
C LEU A 101 18.48 9.35 0.28
N GLU A 102 18.50 10.19 -0.76
CA GLU A 102 17.30 10.76 -1.35
C GLU A 102 16.35 9.69 -1.88
N ASN A 103 16.91 8.66 -2.54
CA ASN A 103 16.13 7.55 -3.06
C ASN A 103 15.44 6.76 -1.94
N PHE A 104 16.15 6.47 -0.85
CA PHE A 104 15.57 5.72 0.26
C PHE A 104 14.62 6.57 1.12
N GLN A 105 14.81 7.87 1.20
CA GLN A 105 13.83 8.77 1.79
C GLN A 105 12.53 8.76 0.99
N GLY A 106 12.63 8.73 -0.34
CA GLY A 106 11.48 8.58 -1.21
C GLY A 106 10.74 7.26 -0.99
N ILE A 107 11.47 6.18 -0.75
CA ILE A 107 10.88 4.87 -0.42
C ILE A 107 10.12 4.93 0.90
N ASP A 108 10.74 5.50 1.94
CA ASP A 108 10.10 5.64 3.25
C ASP A 108 8.80 6.46 3.15
N PHE A 109 8.84 7.58 2.45
CA PHE A 109 7.67 8.41 2.19
C PHE A 109 6.59 7.64 1.41
N GLY A 110 6.99 6.87 0.40
CA GLY A 110 6.08 6.05 -0.40
C GLY A 110 5.41 4.95 0.44
N ILE A 111 6.13 4.34 1.35
CA ILE A 111 5.59 3.33 2.27
C ILE A 111 4.57 3.97 3.21
N ASP A 112 4.86 5.14 3.78
CA ASP A 112 3.93 5.85 4.65
C ASP A 112 2.63 6.18 3.91
N LYS A 113 2.71 6.65 2.68
CA LYS A 113 1.55 6.92 1.85
C LYS A 113 0.76 5.66 1.53
N LEU A 114 1.44 4.58 1.21
CA LEU A 114 0.81 3.29 0.93
C LEU A 114 0.03 2.80 2.14
N TYR A 115 0.64 2.86 3.31
CA TYR A 115 -0.02 2.44 4.55
C TYR A 115 -1.25 3.30 4.85
N ASN A 116 -1.15 4.61 4.71
CA ASN A 116 -2.27 5.52 4.93
C ASN A 116 -3.40 5.25 3.92
N PHE A 117 -3.08 4.95 2.68
CA PHE A 117 -4.07 4.55 1.68
C PHE A 117 -4.75 3.23 2.07
N ALA A 118 -3.98 2.27 2.56
CA ALA A 118 -4.54 1.00 3.03
C ALA A 118 -5.51 1.21 4.20
N LEU A 119 -5.17 2.07 5.16
CA LEU A 119 -6.04 2.40 6.28
C LEU A 119 -7.33 3.07 5.83
N SER A 120 -7.26 4.06 4.94
CA SER A 120 -8.45 4.74 4.45
C SER A 120 -9.33 3.83 3.60
N THR A 121 -8.75 2.94 2.82
CA THR A 121 -9.49 1.95 2.05
C THR A 121 -10.21 0.97 2.97
N ARG A 122 -9.58 0.56 4.06
CA ARG A 122 -10.22 -0.29 5.08
C ARG A 122 -11.42 0.43 5.70
N GLU A 123 -11.29 1.71 6.01
CA GLU A 123 -12.40 2.50 6.55
C GLU A 123 -13.57 2.56 5.58
N LEU A 124 -13.33 2.75 4.29
CA LEU A 124 -14.37 2.73 3.27
C LEU A 124 -15.06 1.36 3.20
N ALA A 125 -14.30 0.28 3.25
CA ALA A 125 -14.86 -1.07 3.25
C ALA A 125 -15.74 -1.32 4.49
N ASP A 126 -15.30 -0.85 5.66
CA ASP A 126 -16.06 -1.01 6.90
C ASP A 126 -17.38 -0.22 6.85
N LYS A 127 -17.41 0.94 6.20
CA LYS A 127 -18.63 1.73 6.01
C LYS A 127 -19.66 1.05 5.13
N LEU A 128 -19.24 0.16 4.23
CA LEU A 128 -20.18 -0.58 3.39
C LEU A 128 -21.19 -1.38 4.21
N LEU A 129 -20.77 -1.95 5.33
CA LEU A 129 -21.67 -2.72 6.19
C LEU A 129 -22.73 -1.82 6.82
N ASP A 130 -22.35 -0.61 7.22
CA ASP A 130 -23.28 0.38 7.77
C ASP A 130 -24.30 0.83 6.72
N ILE A 131 -23.84 1.06 5.48
CA ILE A 131 -24.70 1.41 4.35
C ILE A 131 -25.68 0.27 4.08
N TYR A 132 -25.19 -0.98 4.05
CA TYR A 132 -26.04 -2.14 3.86
C TYR A 132 -27.14 -2.22 4.93
N SER A 133 -26.76 -2.12 6.19
CA SER A 133 -27.68 -2.20 7.32
C SER A 133 -28.74 -1.08 7.26
N SER A 134 -28.32 0.13 6.93
CA SER A 134 -29.20 1.28 6.77
C SER A 134 -30.21 1.07 5.64
N ARG A 135 -29.75 0.61 4.48
CA ARG A 135 -30.61 0.37 3.30
C ARG A 135 -31.59 -0.78 3.55
N VAL A 136 -31.18 -1.83 4.25
CA VAL A 136 -32.07 -2.93 4.62
C VAL A 136 -33.15 -2.43 5.60
N GLY A 137 -32.77 -1.59 6.56
CA GLY A 137 -33.72 -0.97 7.48
C GLY A 137 -34.76 -0.12 6.78
N GLU A 138 -34.38 0.68 5.81
CA GLU A 138 -35.31 1.48 4.99
C GLU A 138 -36.27 0.61 4.19
N LYS A 139 -35.78 -0.51 3.67
CA LYS A 139 -36.58 -1.43 2.84
C LYS A 139 -37.60 -2.21 3.66
N THR A 140 -37.32 -2.47 4.93
CA THR A 140 -38.22 -3.23 5.83
C THR A 140 -39.25 -2.34 6.51
N ASN A 141 -39.02 -1.05 6.52
CA ASN A 141 -39.98 -0.07 7.02
C ASN A 141 -40.89 0.41 5.91
#